data_9ced010068edfae5e29d31dbee4b196e
#
_entry.id   9ced010068edfae5e29d31dbee4b196e
#
_cell.length_a   1.000
_cell.length_b   1.000
_cell.length_c   1.000
_cell.angle_alpha   90.00
_cell.angle_beta   90.00
_cell.angle_gamma   90.00
#
_symmetry.space_group_name_H-M   'P 1'
#
loop_
_entity.id
_entity.type
_entity.pdbx_description
1 polymer ?
#
loop_
_entity_poly.entity_id
_entity_poly.type
_entity_poly.pdbx_seq_one_letter_code
_entity_poly.pdbx_strand_id
1 'polypeptide(L)'
;MINKQLLHPESIVIIGGSNNTHKPGGAIIRNLINGDYKGTLRVINPKEDEVQGIKVFHDAKELPPTDLAILVIPAKFCPDYVDFLASEKEVRAFIIISAGFGEETKAGAALEERILKTCKKYHAALIGPNCIGMINSWHHSVFTLPIPSLHSKGVDFISGSGATAVFILESAVMKGLPFNSVWSIGNGKQIGIEDVLQYMDENFDAERDSHVKLLYIENISNPDKLLFHASSLIRKGCRIAAIKAGSSENGSRAASSHTGAIASSDSAVEALFRKAGIVRCFSREELTTVGCIFTLPALSGKNFAIVTHAGGPGVMLTDALSKGGLNVPKLEGEAVDELKSKLFPGAAVSNPIDILATGTPEQLGIAIDYCENRFDDIDAIFVIFGTPGLVTLYEAYNVLHKKIMECKKPIFPILPSQHTAGPEVPELLK
;
A
#
# COMPACT_ATOMS: atom_id res chain seq x y z
N MET A 1 14.89 -0.87 17.47
CA MET A 1 13.91 0.20 17.85
C MET A 1 13.85 1.18 16.70
N ILE A 2 12.66 1.49 16.19
CA ILE A 2 12.45 2.48 15.13
C ILE A 2 12.74 3.87 15.73
N ASN A 3 13.53 4.70 15.04
CA ASN A 3 13.99 6.00 15.54
C ASN A 3 13.84 7.11 14.49
N LYS A 4 14.08 8.37 14.91
CA LYS A 4 14.00 9.53 14.03
C LYS A 4 14.96 9.43 12.82
N GLN A 5 16.16 8.89 13.03
CA GLN A 5 17.18 8.79 11.99
C GLN A 5 16.78 7.82 10.86
N LEU A 6 15.89 6.84 11.15
CA LEU A 6 15.32 5.99 10.11
C LEU A 6 14.17 6.69 9.37
N LEU A 7 13.30 7.41 10.09
CA LEU A 7 12.07 7.97 9.54
C LEU A 7 12.24 9.33 8.88
N HIS A 8 13.06 10.18 9.50
CA HIS A 8 13.29 11.58 9.11
C HIS A 8 14.79 11.92 9.17
N PRO A 9 15.66 11.20 8.41
CA PRO A 9 17.08 11.48 8.40
C PRO A 9 17.35 12.88 7.82
N GLU A 10 18.24 13.63 8.46
CA GLU A 10 18.76 14.90 7.93
C GLU A 10 19.92 14.66 6.95
N SER A 11 20.53 13.48 7.04
CA SER A 11 21.58 13.04 6.12
C SER A 11 21.49 11.54 5.84
N ILE A 12 21.68 11.19 4.56
CA ILE A 12 21.70 9.80 4.07
C ILE A 12 23.03 9.56 3.34
N VAL A 13 23.70 8.43 3.64
CA VAL A 13 24.83 7.95 2.85
C VAL A 13 24.49 6.64 2.15
N ILE A 14 24.77 6.54 0.85
CA ILE A 14 24.63 5.31 0.06
C ILE A 14 26.01 4.68 -0.11
N ILE A 15 26.20 3.49 0.48
CA ILE A 15 27.43 2.70 0.33
C ILE A 15 27.27 1.81 -0.88
N GLY A 16 28.06 2.06 -1.93
CA GLY A 16 27.93 1.37 -3.23
C GLY A 16 27.00 2.08 -4.20
N GLY A 17 26.87 3.41 -4.08
CA GLY A 17 26.15 4.23 -5.07
C GLY A 17 26.77 4.14 -6.45
N SER A 18 25.98 4.38 -7.52
CA SER A 18 26.40 4.20 -8.91
C SER A 18 25.72 5.19 -9.85
N ASN A 19 26.44 5.60 -10.90
CA ASN A 19 25.85 6.34 -12.02
C ASN A 19 24.88 5.48 -12.85
N ASN A 20 25.02 4.15 -12.81
CA ASN A 20 24.11 3.24 -13.50
C ASN A 20 22.82 3.07 -12.70
N THR A 21 21.74 3.71 -13.16
CA THR A 21 20.40 3.66 -12.54
C THR A 21 19.69 2.31 -12.68
N HIS A 22 20.24 1.36 -13.44
CA HIS A 22 19.77 -0.03 -13.49
C HIS A 22 20.39 -0.90 -12.38
N LYS A 23 21.36 -0.37 -11.64
CA LYS A 23 21.90 -1.03 -10.45
C LYS A 23 21.18 -0.49 -9.19
N PRO A 24 20.98 -1.31 -8.16
CA PRO A 24 20.26 -0.89 -6.95
C PRO A 24 20.79 0.41 -6.34
N GLY A 25 22.10 0.57 -6.20
CA GLY A 25 22.71 1.80 -5.64
C GLY A 25 22.44 3.06 -6.48
N GLY A 26 22.38 2.93 -7.81
CA GLY A 26 22.03 4.03 -8.69
C GLY A 26 20.53 4.32 -8.70
N ALA A 27 19.70 3.29 -8.63
CA ALA A 27 18.25 3.44 -8.56
C ALA A 27 17.79 4.13 -7.27
N ILE A 28 18.40 3.80 -6.13
CA ILE A 28 18.11 4.46 -4.84
C ILE A 28 18.43 5.97 -4.92
N ILE A 29 19.59 6.33 -5.45
CA ILE A 29 19.99 7.74 -5.59
C ILE A 29 19.00 8.48 -6.46
N ARG A 30 18.65 7.93 -7.63
CA ARG A 30 17.62 8.49 -8.53
C ARG A 30 16.29 8.68 -7.82
N ASN A 31 15.82 7.68 -7.06
CA ASN A 31 14.53 7.72 -6.37
C ASN A 31 14.54 8.74 -5.22
N LEU A 32 15.66 8.91 -4.51
CA LEU A 32 15.81 9.95 -3.50
C LEU A 32 15.79 11.36 -4.12
N ILE A 33 16.51 11.57 -5.24
CA ILE A 33 16.52 12.84 -5.97
C ILE A 33 15.12 13.15 -6.53
N ASN A 34 14.48 12.19 -7.22
CA ASN A 34 13.16 12.37 -7.80
C ASN A 34 12.06 12.54 -6.74
N GLY A 35 12.26 11.97 -5.54
CA GLY A 35 11.39 12.12 -4.38
C GLY A 35 11.63 13.42 -3.60
N ASP A 36 12.47 14.32 -4.14
CA ASP A 36 12.75 15.64 -3.58
C ASP A 36 13.26 15.59 -2.11
N TYR A 37 14.11 14.59 -1.81
CA TYR A 37 14.72 14.48 -0.48
C TYR A 37 15.45 15.79 -0.10
N LYS A 38 15.07 16.41 1.00
CA LYS A 38 15.53 17.72 1.41
C LYS A 38 16.80 17.70 2.27
N GLY A 39 17.20 16.54 2.76
CA GLY A 39 18.42 16.38 3.55
C GLY A 39 19.69 16.29 2.70
N THR A 40 20.81 16.08 3.37
CA THR A 40 22.11 15.92 2.70
C THR A 40 22.30 14.49 2.20
N LEU A 41 22.44 14.33 0.87
CA LEU A 41 22.73 13.04 0.25
C LEU A 41 24.24 12.89 0.03
N ARG A 42 24.79 11.75 0.45
CA ARG A 42 26.20 11.39 0.35
C ARG A 42 26.35 10.03 -0.32
N VAL A 43 27.46 9.82 -1.01
CA VAL A 43 27.76 8.56 -1.70
C VAL A 43 29.15 8.10 -1.36
N ILE A 44 29.33 6.81 -1.10
CA ILE A 44 30.63 6.15 -1.09
C ILE A 44 30.75 5.24 -2.32
N ASN A 45 31.79 5.51 -3.12
CA ASN A 45 32.18 4.64 -4.24
C ASN A 45 33.71 4.76 -4.43
N PRO A 46 34.48 3.65 -4.38
CA PRO A 46 35.95 3.72 -4.50
C PRO A 46 36.46 4.02 -5.92
N LYS A 47 35.58 4.13 -6.94
CA LYS A 47 35.98 4.25 -8.35
C LYS A 47 35.47 5.52 -9.03
N GLU A 48 34.42 6.13 -8.54
CA GLU A 48 33.74 7.27 -9.13
C GLU A 48 34.06 8.52 -8.31
N ASP A 49 34.35 9.66 -8.96
CA ASP A 49 34.52 10.96 -8.29
C ASP A 49 33.19 11.69 -8.07
N GLU A 50 32.21 11.38 -8.94
CA GLU A 50 30.86 11.93 -8.90
C GLU A 50 29.84 10.86 -9.31
N VAL A 51 28.71 10.82 -8.61
CA VAL A 51 27.58 9.95 -8.91
C VAL A 51 26.30 10.78 -8.95
N GLN A 52 25.68 10.86 -10.14
CA GLN A 52 24.42 11.58 -10.38
C GLN A 52 24.42 13.02 -9.84
N GLY A 53 25.54 13.76 -10.04
CA GLY A 53 25.71 15.12 -9.57
C GLY A 53 26.15 15.26 -8.09
N ILE A 54 26.34 14.14 -7.38
CA ILE A 54 26.75 14.12 -5.98
C ILE A 54 28.25 13.80 -5.91
N LYS A 55 29.01 14.66 -5.22
CA LYS A 55 30.44 14.42 -4.94
C LYS A 55 30.58 13.17 -4.07
N VAL A 56 31.46 12.26 -4.48
CA VAL A 56 31.68 10.97 -3.84
C VAL A 56 32.80 11.06 -2.78
N PHE A 57 32.63 10.27 -1.72
CA PHE A 57 33.70 9.92 -0.78
C PHE A 57 34.29 8.57 -1.19
N HIS A 58 35.61 8.45 -1.21
CA HIS A 58 36.28 7.20 -1.57
C HIS A 58 36.45 6.24 -0.38
N ASP A 59 36.55 6.81 0.84
CA ASP A 59 36.67 6.06 2.10
C ASP A 59 35.59 6.54 3.10
N ALA A 60 34.99 5.61 3.85
CA ALA A 60 34.06 5.93 4.93
C ALA A 60 34.67 6.82 6.01
N LYS A 61 36.02 6.84 6.16
CA LYS A 61 36.72 7.71 7.10
C LYS A 61 36.54 9.19 6.79
N GLU A 62 36.34 9.55 5.54
CA GLU A 62 36.11 10.91 5.07
C GLU A 62 34.72 11.45 5.36
N LEU A 63 33.75 10.56 5.68
CA LEU A 63 32.37 10.96 5.96
C LEU A 63 32.30 11.82 7.23
N PRO A 64 31.50 12.90 7.22
CA PRO A 64 31.02 13.50 8.45
C PRO A 64 29.98 12.63 9.15
N PRO A 65 29.59 12.94 10.40
CA PRO A 65 28.43 12.30 11.05
C PRO A 65 27.20 12.26 10.14
N THR A 66 26.48 11.13 10.16
CA THR A 66 25.39 10.85 9.21
C THR A 66 24.29 10.04 9.90
N ASP A 67 23.02 10.36 9.64
CA ASP A 67 21.89 9.73 10.32
C ASP A 67 21.60 8.32 9.82
N LEU A 68 21.45 8.16 8.49
CA LEU A 68 21.04 6.92 7.84
C LEU A 68 22.10 6.45 6.84
N ALA A 69 22.49 5.18 6.93
CA ALA A 69 23.30 4.51 5.92
C ALA A 69 22.51 3.44 5.16
N ILE A 70 22.55 3.49 3.82
CA ILE A 70 21.95 2.50 2.94
C ILE A 70 23.09 1.68 2.31
N LEU A 71 23.15 0.38 2.63
CA LEU A 71 24.21 -0.50 2.16
C LEU A 71 23.76 -1.30 0.95
N VAL A 72 24.49 -1.13 -0.16
CA VAL A 72 24.26 -1.80 -1.45
C VAL A 72 25.57 -2.45 -1.91
N ILE A 73 26.20 -3.18 -1.01
CA ILE A 73 27.48 -3.83 -1.18
C ILE A 73 27.38 -5.32 -0.81
N PRO A 74 28.29 -6.21 -1.27
CA PRO A 74 28.24 -7.63 -0.91
C PRO A 74 28.17 -7.85 0.61
N ALA A 75 27.33 -8.82 1.04
CA ALA A 75 27.02 -9.09 2.44
C ALA A 75 28.26 -9.20 3.36
N LYS A 76 29.33 -9.82 2.87
CA LYS A 76 30.58 -10.02 3.63
C LYS A 76 31.25 -8.72 4.12
N PHE A 77 30.97 -7.59 3.46
CA PHE A 77 31.53 -6.28 3.83
C PHE A 77 30.58 -5.47 4.74
N CYS A 78 29.31 -5.81 4.79
CA CYS A 78 28.32 -5.04 5.55
C CYS A 78 28.66 -4.91 7.04
N PRO A 79 29.09 -5.97 7.78
CA PRO A 79 29.38 -5.86 9.21
C PRO A 79 30.47 -4.84 9.51
N ASP A 80 31.55 -4.78 8.71
CA ASP A 80 32.66 -3.84 8.94
C ASP A 80 32.21 -2.39 8.71
N TYR A 81 31.38 -2.14 7.67
CA TYR A 81 30.79 -0.82 7.45
C TYR A 81 29.83 -0.44 8.57
N VAL A 82 28.95 -1.34 9.02
CA VAL A 82 28.01 -1.06 10.12
C VAL A 82 28.76 -0.76 11.42
N ASP A 83 29.79 -1.55 11.76
CA ASP A 83 30.62 -1.34 12.95
C ASP A 83 31.29 0.05 12.91
N PHE A 84 31.95 0.37 11.78
CA PHE A 84 32.65 1.64 11.61
C PHE A 84 31.70 2.84 11.62
N LEU A 85 30.63 2.78 10.85
CA LEU A 85 29.67 3.88 10.72
C LEU A 85 28.93 4.16 12.03
N ALA A 86 28.57 3.11 12.78
CA ALA A 86 27.91 3.27 14.08
C ALA A 86 28.83 3.84 15.15
N SER A 87 30.14 3.44 15.16
CA SER A 87 31.11 3.86 16.17
C SER A 87 31.72 5.24 15.87
N GLU A 88 32.09 5.51 14.61
CA GLU A 88 32.92 6.67 14.23
C GLU A 88 32.13 7.78 13.50
N LYS A 89 30.94 7.46 12.94
CA LYS A 89 30.17 8.40 12.12
C LYS A 89 28.78 8.67 12.67
N GLU A 90 28.50 8.21 13.88
CA GLU A 90 27.26 8.42 14.61
C GLU A 90 25.99 7.92 13.87
N VAL A 91 26.15 6.99 12.91
CA VAL A 91 25.02 6.45 12.19
C VAL A 91 24.10 5.68 13.16
N ARG A 92 22.82 6.02 13.16
CA ARG A 92 21.80 5.41 14.05
C ARG A 92 20.66 4.76 13.30
N ALA A 93 20.74 4.72 11.97
CA ALA A 93 19.81 3.95 11.15
C ALA A 93 20.53 3.29 9.97
N PHE A 94 20.14 2.05 9.66
CA PHE A 94 20.69 1.26 8.57
C PHE A 94 19.56 0.64 7.75
N ILE A 95 19.71 0.69 6.42
CA ILE A 95 18.91 -0.11 5.48
C ILE A 95 19.91 -0.96 4.69
N ILE A 96 19.80 -2.28 4.80
CA ILE A 96 20.69 -3.21 4.09
C ILE A 96 19.91 -3.90 2.98
N ILE A 97 20.20 -3.49 1.75
CA ILE A 97 19.54 -3.98 0.54
C ILE A 97 20.03 -5.39 0.17
N SER A 98 21.31 -5.64 0.37
CA SER A 98 21.99 -6.84 -0.10
C SER A 98 21.41 -8.12 0.50
N ALA A 99 21.36 -9.17 -0.30
CA ALA A 99 21.16 -10.58 0.09
C ALA A 99 22.51 -11.26 0.39
N GLY A 100 22.46 -12.53 0.80
CA GLY A 100 23.64 -13.33 1.16
C GLY A 100 23.86 -13.44 2.65
N PHE A 101 22.81 -13.33 3.44
CA PHE A 101 22.81 -13.43 4.90
C PHE A 101 22.21 -14.76 5.38
N GLY A 102 21.42 -14.72 6.45
CA GLY A 102 20.84 -15.90 7.07
C GLY A 102 19.85 -16.67 6.21
N GLU A 103 19.27 -16.05 5.19
CA GLU A 103 18.39 -16.66 4.20
C GLU A 103 19.13 -17.61 3.26
N GLU A 104 20.44 -17.41 3.04
CA GLU A 104 21.22 -18.24 2.12
C GLU A 104 22.10 -19.27 2.85
N THR A 105 22.81 -18.84 3.90
CA THR A 105 23.83 -19.70 4.52
C THR A 105 23.97 -19.46 6.03
N LYS A 106 24.52 -20.49 6.74
CA LYS A 106 24.90 -20.33 8.14
C LYS A 106 26.00 -19.28 8.36
N ALA A 107 26.92 -19.13 7.40
CA ALA A 107 27.94 -18.08 7.45
C ALA A 107 27.30 -16.68 7.31
N GLY A 108 26.32 -16.56 6.42
CA GLY A 108 25.50 -15.34 6.28
C GLY A 108 24.74 -14.98 7.57
N ALA A 109 24.21 -15.99 8.28
CA ALA A 109 23.57 -15.77 9.58
C ALA A 109 24.55 -15.20 10.64
N ALA A 110 25.81 -15.60 10.61
CA ALA A 110 26.83 -15.06 11.51
C ALA A 110 27.16 -13.58 11.20
N LEU A 111 27.13 -13.18 9.90
CA LEU A 111 27.27 -11.78 9.50
C LEU A 111 26.10 -10.94 10.03
N GLU A 112 24.90 -11.45 9.88
CA GLU A 112 23.65 -10.84 10.35
C GLU A 112 23.68 -10.63 11.89
N GLU A 113 24.08 -11.65 12.64
CA GLU A 113 24.21 -11.58 14.10
C GLU A 113 25.23 -10.52 14.55
N ARG A 114 26.35 -10.37 13.83
CA ARG A 114 27.33 -9.30 14.10
C ARG A 114 26.73 -7.91 13.91
N ILE A 115 26.00 -7.71 12.82
CA ILE A 115 25.29 -6.45 12.56
C ILE A 115 24.28 -6.13 13.66
N LEU A 116 23.48 -7.13 14.06
CA LEU A 116 22.51 -6.98 15.14
C LEU A 116 23.15 -6.57 16.47
N LYS A 117 24.28 -7.19 16.82
CA LYS A 117 25.06 -6.82 17.99
C LYS A 117 25.47 -5.35 17.97
N THR A 118 25.96 -4.89 16.84
CA THR A 118 26.39 -3.48 16.67
C THR A 118 25.20 -2.52 16.75
N CYS A 119 24.10 -2.82 16.03
CA CYS A 119 22.89 -2.02 16.10
C CYS A 119 22.35 -1.94 17.54
N LYS A 120 22.35 -3.05 18.28
CA LYS A 120 21.94 -3.06 19.69
C LYS A 120 22.87 -2.21 20.56
N LYS A 121 24.19 -2.34 20.39
CA LYS A 121 25.20 -1.58 21.16
C LYS A 121 25.04 -0.07 21.00
N TYR A 122 24.77 0.38 19.77
CA TYR A 122 24.69 1.80 19.43
C TYR A 122 23.26 2.33 19.32
N HIS A 123 22.25 1.54 19.73
CA HIS A 123 20.82 1.88 19.63
C HIS A 123 20.39 2.28 18.22
N ALA A 124 21.00 1.66 17.21
CA ALA A 124 20.69 1.91 15.81
C ALA A 124 19.51 1.06 15.32
N ALA A 125 18.68 1.66 14.46
CA ALA A 125 17.61 0.96 13.77
C ALA A 125 18.14 0.22 12.54
N LEU A 126 17.61 -0.98 12.24
CA LEU A 126 17.99 -1.79 11.09
C LEU A 126 16.76 -2.30 10.34
N ILE A 127 16.63 -1.90 9.08
CA ILE A 127 15.74 -2.51 8.08
C ILE A 127 16.54 -3.46 7.21
N GLY A 128 15.99 -4.65 6.95
CA GLY A 128 16.66 -5.71 6.21
C GLY A 128 17.47 -6.65 7.14
N PRO A 129 18.53 -7.28 6.63
CA PRO A 129 18.98 -7.28 5.23
C PRO A 129 18.01 -7.92 4.24
N ASN A 130 18.40 -8.00 2.96
CA ASN A 130 17.62 -8.62 1.90
C ASN A 130 16.24 -7.95 1.72
N CYS A 131 16.21 -6.63 1.53
CA CYS A 131 15.00 -5.83 1.37
C CYS A 131 15.09 -4.92 0.15
N ILE A 132 13.97 -4.31 -0.25
CA ILE A 132 13.98 -3.27 -1.29
C ILE A 132 14.15 -1.86 -0.71
N GLY A 133 14.01 -1.70 0.60
CA GLY A 133 14.11 -0.43 1.31
C GLY A 133 12.79 0.09 1.85
N MET A 134 12.66 1.41 1.94
CA MET A 134 11.54 2.08 2.58
C MET A 134 11.11 3.33 1.80
N ILE A 135 9.80 3.62 1.80
CA ILE A 135 9.23 4.86 1.26
C ILE A 135 8.38 5.51 2.35
N ASN A 136 8.54 6.80 2.54
CA ASN A 136 7.64 7.66 3.29
C ASN A 136 7.66 9.07 2.69
N SER A 137 6.93 10.02 3.26
CA SER A 137 6.90 11.41 2.80
C SER A 137 8.22 12.16 2.94
N TRP A 138 9.20 11.60 3.65
CA TRP A 138 10.52 12.22 3.88
C TRP A 138 11.58 11.73 2.91
N HIS A 139 11.59 10.41 2.60
CA HIS A 139 12.57 9.82 1.70
C HIS A 139 12.05 8.58 0.97
N HIS A 140 12.51 8.39 -0.27
CA HIS A 140 12.20 7.24 -1.10
C HIS A 140 13.43 6.32 -1.22
N SER A 141 13.83 5.73 -0.10
CA SER A 141 15.03 4.87 0.01
C SER A 141 14.79 3.45 -0.51
N VAL A 142 14.34 3.33 -1.75
CA VAL A 142 14.08 2.06 -2.46
C VAL A 142 14.76 2.04 -3.82
N PHE A 143 15.14 0.83 -4.30
CA PHE A 143 15.70 0.69 -5.63
C PHE A 143 14.68 0.31 -6.71
N THR A 144 13.43 0.04 -6.33
CA THR A 144 12.37 -0.43 -7.22
C THR A 144 11.44 0.68 -7.67
N LEU A 145 10.61 0.37 -8.66
CA LEU A 145 9.46 1.15 -9.15
C LEU A 145 8.23 0.23 -9.16
N PRO A 146 7.00 0.77 -9.15
CA PRO A 146 6.67 2.19 -9.12
C PRO A 146 6.86 2.82 -7.74
N ILE A 147 7.08 4.15 -7.69
CA ILE A 147 6.90 4.92 -6.46
C ILE A 147 5.43 5.32 -6.42
N PRO A 148 4.67 4.89 -5.41
CA PRO A 148 3.25 5.21 -5.32
C PRO A 148 3.01 6.67 -4.97
N SER A 149 1.80 7.17 -5.25
CA SER A 149 1.35 8.48 -4.74
C SER A 149 1.31 8.45 -3.21
N LEU A 150 1.92 9.46 -2.58
CA LEU A 150 1.99 9.56 -1.12
C LEU A 150 0.95 10.56 -0.60
N HIS A 151 0.22 10.14 0.43
CA HIS A 151 -0.74 10.94 1.16
C HIS A 151 -0.79 10.51 2.62
N SER A 152 -0.83 11.45 3.57
CA SER A 152 -0.78 11.15 5.01
C SER A 152 -1.90 10.22 5.50
N LYS A 153 -3.07 10.25 4.85
CA LYS A 153 -4.19 9.33 5.10
C LYS A 153 -4.22 8.11 4.16
N GLY A 154 -3.21 7.95 3.30
CA GLY A 154 -3.02 6.77 2.48
C GLY A 154 -2.70 5.54 3.32
N VAL A 155 -2.37 4.44 2.67
CA VAL A 155 -2.13 3.14 3.31
C VAL A 155 -0.69 3.05 3.84
N ASP A 156 -0.50 2.49 5.03
CA ASP A 156 0.80 1.96 5.44
C ASP A 156 0.90 0.50 4.98
N PHE A 157 1.90 0.22 4.15
CA PHE A 157 2.14 -1.12 3.64
C PHE A 157 3.44 -1.70 4.19
N ILE A 158 3.35 -2.87 4.83
CA ILE A 158 4.49 -3.54 5.45
C ILE A 158 4.63 -4.93 4.83
N SER A 159 5.80 -5.22 4.26
CA SER A 159 6.06 -6.48 3.55
C SER A 159 7.34 -7.17 4.02
N GLY A 160 7.23 -8.46 4.29
CA GLY A 160 8.37 -9.35 4.52
C GLY A 160 9.15 -9.68 3.24
N SER A 161 8.52 -9.51 2.05
CA SER A 161 9.12 -9.83 0.76
C SER A 161 9.25 -8.59 -0.12
N GLY A 162 10.47 -8.31 -0.59
CA GLY A 162 10.73 -7.20 -1.49
C GLY A 162 10.06 -7.36 -2.85
N ALA A 163 10.20 -8.52 -3.49
CA ALA A 163 9.60 -8.78 -4.80
C ALA A 163 8.07 -8.74 -4.74
N THR A 164 7.47 -9.38 -3.74
CA THR A 164 6.01 -9.35 -3.56
C THR A 164 5.50 -7.94 -3.26
N ALA A 165 6.29 -7.13 -2.54
CA ALA A 165 5.93 -5.73 -2.31
C ALA A 165 5.77 -4.97 -3.63
N VAL A 166 6.69 -5.16 -4.60
CA VAL A 166 6.58 -4.53 -5.93
C VAL A 166 5.30 -4.94 -6.65
N PHE A 167 4.99 -6.26 -6.70
CA PHE A 167 3.77 -6.75 -7.35
C PHE A 167 2.48 -6.22 -6.70
N ILE A 168 2.48 -6.04 -5.37
CA ILE A 168 1.34 -5.44 -4.66
C ILE A 168 1.24 -3.94 -4.98
N LEU A 169 2.36 -3.21 -4.98
CA LEU A 169 2.40 -1.79 -5.33
C LEU A 169 1.91 -1.53 -6.76
N GLU A 170 2.34 -2.35 -7.74
CA GLU A 170 1.85 -2.25 -9.11
C GLU A 170 0.32 -2.38 -9.20
N SER A 171 -0.26 -3.39 -8.53
CA SER A 171 -1.71 -3.57 -8.48
C SER A 171 -2.43 -2.42 -7.77
N ALA A 172 -1.84 -1.91 -6.69
CA ALA A 172 -2.41 -0.81 -5.91
C ALA A 172 -2.40 0.53 -6.67
N VAL A 173 -1.27 0.86 -7.32
CA VAL A 173 -1.13 2.08 -8.14
C VAL A 173 -2.13 2.09 -9.29
N MET A 174 -2.35 0.92 -9.93
CA MET A 174 -3.35 0.77 -10.99
C MET A 174 -4.79 1.04 -10.51
N LYS A 175 -5.06 0.88 -9.22
CA LYS A 175 -6.36 1.15 -8.59
C LYS A 175 -6.45 2.56 -7.99
N GLY A 176 -5.41 3.38 -8.13
CA GLY A 176 -5.36 4.72 -7.52
C GLY A 176 -5.23 4.71 -6.00
N LEU A 177 -4.79 3.60 -5.38
CA LEU A 177 -4.62 3.52 -3.92
C LEU A 177 -3.43 4.37 -3.47
N PRO A 178 -3.62 5.42 -2.66
CA PRO A 178 -2.52 6.23 -2.14
C PRO A 178 -1.86 5.54 -0.95
N PHE A 179 -0.56 5.82 -0.74
CA PHE A 179 0.20 5.29 0.38
C PHE A 179 0.64 6.41 1.34
N ASN A 180 0.75 6.10 2.62
CA ASN A 180 1.45 6.92 3.60
C ASN A 180 2.90 6.47 3.73
N SER A 181 3.11 5.15 3.84
CA SER A 181 4.44 4.57 3.90
C SER A 181 4.49 3.16 3.32
N VAL A 182 5.68 2.75 2.87
CA VAL A 182 5.99 1.39 2.41
C VAL A 182 7.24 0.90 3.15
N TRP A 183 7.12 -0.24 3.80
CA TRP A 183 8.17 -0.87 4.58
C TRP A 183 8.49 -2.24 4.01
N SER A 184 9.65 -2.40 3.41
CA SER A 184 10.17 -3.72 3.06
C SER A 184 11.18 -4.14 4.12
N ILE A 185 10.75 -5.04 5.00
CA ILE A 185 11.56 -5.41 6.16
C ILE A 185 12.61 -6.49 5.86
N GLY A 186 12.51 -7.17 4.69
CA GLY A 186 13.43 -8.26 4.33
C GLY A 186 13.44 -9.38 5.35
N ASN A 187 14.63 -9.80 5.80
CA ASN A 187 14.78 -10.85 6.82
C ASN A 187 14.19 -10.49 8.19
N GLY A 188 13.91 -9.20 8.44
CA GLY A 188 13.20 -8.73 9.62
C GLY A 188 13.83 -9.09 10.96
N LYS A 189 15.15 -9.17 11.04
CA LYS A 189 15.85 -9.68 12.24
C LYS A 189 15.82 -8.74 13.44
N GLN A 190 15.81 -7.44 13.21
CA GLN A 190 15.65 -6.46 14.29
C GLN A 190 14.28 -5.82 14.25
N ILE A 191 13.86 -5.37 13.06
CA ILE A 191 12.56 -4.73 12.83
C ILE A 191 11.74 -5.67 11.96
N GLY A 192 10.82 -6.41 12.58
CA GLY A 192 9.82 -7.23 11.94
C GLY A 192 8.51 -6.48 11.74
N ILE A 193 7.50 -7.16 11.18
CA ILE A 193 6.15 -6.59 10.99
C ILE A 193 5.56 -6.17 12.34
N GLU A 194 5.77 -6.99 13.37
CA GLU A 194 5.29 -6.75 14.74
C GLU A 194 5.92 -5.50 15.35
N ASP A 195 7.18 -5.21 15.03
CA ASP A 195 7.89 -4.03 15.52
C ASP A 195 7.39 -2.75 14.84
N VAL A 196 7.08 -2.82 13.54
CA VAL A 196 6.47 -1.69 12.82
C VAL A 196 5.06 -1.41 13.35
N LEU A 197 4.24 -2.45 13.55
CA LEU A 197 2.90 -2.29 14.15
C LEU A 197 2.97 -1.75 15.58
N GLN A 198 3.95 -2.19 16.39
CA GLN A 198 4.18 -1.63 17.71
C GLN A 198 4.48 -0.14 17.63
N TYR A 199 5.43 0.25 16.77
CA TYR A 199 5.78 1.65 16.59
C TYR A 199 4.57 2.50 16.17
N MET A 200 3.79 2.01 15.20
CA MET A 200 2.59 2.70 14.74
C MET A 200 1.53 2.80 15.83
N ASP A 201 1.34 1.75 16.65
CA ASP A 201 0.38 1.75 17.76
C ASP A 201 0.77 2.71 18.89
N GLU A 202 2.04 2.67 19.31
CA GLU A 202 2.55 3.50 20.40
C GLU A 202 2.57 5.00 20.08
N ASN A 203 2.70 5.35 18.78
CA ASN A 203 2.78 6.73 18.31
C ASN A 203 1.53 7.19 17.55
N PHE A 204 0.45 6.43 17.55
CA PHE A 204 -0.73 6.68 16.74
C PHE A 204 -1.45 7.97 17.10
N ASP A 205 -1.61 8.85 16.13
CA ASP A 205 -2.43 10.06 16.17
C ASP A 205 -3.56 9.96 15.13
N ALA A 206 -4.81 9.86 15.60
CA ALA A 206 -5.96 9.64 14.72
C ALA A 206 -6.21 10.78 13.71
N GLU A 207 -5.78 11.99 14.00
CA GLU A 207 -5.96 13.13 13.09
C GLU A 207 -4.89 13.18 11.98
N ARG A 208 -3.67 12.71 12.27
CA ARG A 208 -2.52 12.81 11.36
C ARG A 208 -2.24 11.52 10.61
N ASP A 209 -2.33 10.38 11.29
CA ASP A 209 -1.81 9.13 10.79
C ASP A 209 -2.80 8.38 9.89
N SER A 210 -2.29 7.47 9.11
CA SER A 210 -3.07 6.53 8.32
C SER A 210 -3.91 5.62 9.22
N HIS A 211 -5.16 5.39 8.82
CA HIS A 211 -6.04 4.41 9.46
C HIS A 211 -6.04 3.04 8.77
N VAL A 212 -5.29 2.86 7.68
CA VAL A 212 -5.26 1.61 6.91
C VAL A 212 -3.88 1.00 6.91
N LYS A 213 -3.77 -0.26 7.34
CA LYS A 213 -2.52 -1.02 7.33
C LYS A 213 -2.71 -2.26 6.45
N LEU A 214 -1.85 -2.43 5.46
CA LEU A 214 -1.79 -3.64 4.63
C LEU A 214 -0.51 -4.40 4.94
N LEU A 215 -0.62 -5.72 5.10
CA LEU A 215 0.49 -6.57 5.51
C LEU A 215 0.71 -7.70 4.51
N TYR A 216 1.95 -7.94 4.14
CA TYR A 216 2.37 -9.20 3.51
C TYR A 216 3.35 -9.91 4.42
N ILE A 217 2.91 -11.02 5.01
CA ILE A 217 3.59 -11.71 6.11
C ILE A 217 4.15 -13.05 5.62
N GLU A 218 5.46 -13.22 5.65
CA GLU A 218 6.11 -14.51 5.42
C GLU A 218 6.29 -15.29 6.72
N ASN A 219 6.68 -14.61 7.79
CA ASN A 219 6.87 -15.19 9.11
C ASN A 219 6.30 -14.29 10.20
N ILE A 220 5.80 -14.91 11.27
CA ILE A 220 5.36 -14.23 12.49
C ILE A 220 6.31 -14.66 13.61
N SER A 221 7.23 -13.79 13.98
CA SER A 221 8.25 -14.09 14.98
C SER A 221 7.73 -13.96 16.42
N ASN A 222 6.79 -13.04 16.63
CA ASN A 222 6.16 -12.80 17.92
C ASN A 222 4.63 -12.65 17.78
N PRO A 223 3.88 -13.78 17.83
CA PRO A 223 2.42 -13.76 17.67
C PRO A 223 1.69 -12.93 18.74
N ASP A 224 2.16 -12.92 19.97
CA ASP A 224 1.54 -12.15 21.05
C ASP A 224 1.69 -10.64 20.81
N LYS A 225 2.85 -10.22 20.35
CA LYS A 225 3.13 -8.83 19.98
C LYS A 225 2.26 -8.39 18.80
N LEU A 226 2.17 -9.21 17.75
CA LEU A 226 1.29 -8.97 16.61
C LEU A 226 -0.16 -8.80 17.05
N LEU A 227 -0.66 -9.75 17.86
CA LEU A 227 -2.02 -9.74 18.39
C LEU A 227 -2.29 -8.47 19.21
N PHE A 228 -1.39 -8.12 20.11
CA PHE A 228 -1.57 -6.98 21.00
C PHE A 228 -1.67 -5.66 20.22
N HIS A 229 -0.68 -5.36 19.39
CA HIS A 229 -0.58 -4.09 18.69
C HIS A 229 -1.59 -3.95 17.54
N ALA A 230 -1.86 -5.03 16.80
CA ALA A 230 -2.91 -5.01 15.77
C ALA A 230 -4.29 -4.78 16.39
N SER A 231 -4.63 -5.50 17.48
CA SER A 231 -5.91 -5.30 18.19
C SER A 231 -6.02 -3.90 18.79
N SER A 232 -4.90 -3.33 19.28
CA SER A 232 -4.87 -1.97 19.81
C SER A 232 -5.14 -0.94 18.72
N LEU A 233 -4.47 -1.03 17.58
CA LEU A 233 -4.69 -0.16 16.42
C LEU A 233 -6.14 -0.24 15.93
N ILE A 234 -6.71 -1.46 15.84
CA ILE A 234 -8.11 -1.64 15.42
C ILE A 234 -9.08 -0.98 16.39
N ARG A 235 -8.84 -1.09 17.70
CA ARG A 235 -9.66 -0.36 18.71
C ARG A 235 -9.53 1.16 18.60
N LYS A 236 -8.41 1.67 18.10
CA LYS A 236 -8.18 3.09 17.80
C LYS A 236 -8.79 3.53 16.45
N GLY A 237 -9.53 2.63 15.77
CA GLY A 237 -10.21 2.92 14.50
C GLY A 237 -9.42 2.59 13.24
N CYS A 238 -8.26 1.92 13.36
CA CYS A 238 -7.54 1.43 12.21
C CYS A 238 -8.20 0.19 11.60
N ARG A 239 -7.96 -0.05 10.32
CA ARG A 239 -8.38 -1.23 9.56
C ARG A 239 -7.13 -1.93 9.05
N ILE A 240 -7.02 -3.22 9.31
CA ILE A 240 -5.83 -4.00 8.97
C ILE A 240 -6.24 -5.17 8.09
N ALA A 241 -5.58 -5.32 6.93
CA ALA A 241 -5.72 -6.49 6.07
C ALA A 241 -4.36 -7.12 5.82
N ALA A 242 -4.32 -8.45 5.70
CA ALA A 242 -3.08 -9.18 5.58
C ALA A 242 -3.17 -10.40 4.65
N ILE A 243 -2.10 -10.61 3.89
CA ILE A 243 -1.79 -11.89 3.27
C ILE A 243 -0.75 -12.59 4.12
N LYS A 244 -0.97 -13.87 4.45
CA LYS A 244 0.05 -14.77 5.00
C LYS A 244 0.51 -15.71 3.91
N ALA A 245 1.79 -15.63 3.55
CA ALA A 245 2.41 -16.57 2.60
C ALA A 245 2.44 -18.00 3.17
N GLY A 246 2.30 -18.99 2.30
CA GLY A 246 2.37 -20.39 2.71
C GLY A 246 1.12 -20.89 3.44
N SER A 247 -0.06 -20.51 2.95
CA SER A 247 -1.37 -20.91 3.52
C SER A 247 -1.78 -22.36 3.21
N SER A 248 -1.17 -23.01 2.23
CA SER A 248 -1.36 -24.43 1.92
C SER A 248 -0.12 -25.25 2.29
N GLU A 249 -0.25 -26.56 2.38
CA GLU A 249 0.89 -27.45 2.65
C GLU A 249 2.02 -27.27 1.62
N ASN A 250 1.67 -27.21 0.34
CA ASN A 250 2.64 -26.96 -0.74
C ASN A 250 3.24 -25.56 -0.66
N GLY A 251 2.42 -24.54 -0.40
CA GLY A 251 2.86 -23.18 -0.19
C GLY A 251 3.75 -23.01 1.04
N SER A 252 3.42 -23.69 2.13
CA SER A 252 4.23 -23.72 3.37
C SER A 252 5.61 -24.31 3.11
N ARG A 253 5.69 -25.43 2.37
CA ARG A 253 6.97 -26.04 1.97
C ARG A 253 7.80 -25.09 1.08
N ALA A 254 7.15 -24.42 0.11
CA ALA A 254 7.81 -23.44 -0.75
C ALA A 254 8.34 -22.24 0.06
N ALA A 255 7.53 -21.69 0.97
CA ALA A 255 7.91 -20.56 1.83
C ALA A 255 9.07 -20.95 2.77
N SER A 256 9.03 -22.13 3.39
CA SER A 256 10.12 -22.63 4.27
C SER A 256 11.43 -22.82 3.51
N SER A 257 11.37 -23.28 2.25
CA SER A 257 12.57 -23.42 1.40
C SER A 257 13.17 -22.06 1.02
N HIS A 258 12.34 -21.02 0.92
CA HIS A 258 12.77 -19.67 0.53
C HIS A 258 13.32 -18.88 1.72
N THR A 259 12.71 -18.98 2.89
CA THR A 259 13.06 -18.16 4.06
C THR A 259 13.88 -18.87 5.12
N GLY A 260 14.05 -20.21 5.00
CA GLY A 260 14.71 -21.05 6.03
C GLY A 260 13.93 -21.12 7.35
N ALA A 261 12.75 -20.54 7.45
CA ALA A 261 11.92 -20.52 8.66
C ALA A 261 10.87 -21.64 8.62
N ILE A 262 10.57 -22.22 9.80
CA ILE A 262 9.45 -23.17 9.95
C ILE A 262 8.15 -22.37 9.82
N ALA A 263 7.32 -22.74 8.84
CA ALA A 263 6.04 -22.08 8.64
C ALA A 263 5.09 -22.36 9.82
N SER A 264 4.43 -21.32 10.32
CA SER A 264 3.37 -21.47 11.32
C SER A 264 2.17 -22.20 10.72
N SER A 265 1.44 -22.98 11.54
CA SER A 265 0.20 -23.62 11.12
C SER A 265 -0.79 -22.58 10.60
N ASP A 266 -1.37 -22.83 9.42
CA ASP A 266 -2.34 -21.90 8.79
C ASP A 266 -3.57 -21.68 9.66
N SER A 267 -4.04 -22.73 10.35
CA SER A 267 -5.16 -22.62 11.32
C SER A 267 -4.82 -21.72 12.52
N ALA A 268 -3.57 -21.74 12.99
CA ALA A 268 -3.13 -20.85 14.07
C ALA A 268 -3.09 -19.39 13.59
N VAL A 269 -2.62 -19.15 12.35
CA VAL A 269 -2.62 -17.81 11.75
C VAL A 269 -4.03 -17.30 11.55
N GLU A 270 -4.95 -18.14 11.06
CA GLU A 270 -6.36 -17.78 10.91
C GLU A 270 -7.00 -17.38 12.25
N ALA A 271 -6.75 -18.18 13.30
CA ALA A 271 -7.24 -17.87 14.65
C ALA A 271 -6.64 -16.56 15.19
N LEU A 272 -5.35 -16.33 14.95
CA LEU A 272 -4.64 -15.11 15.35
C LEU A 272 -5.25 -13.87 14.65
N PHE A 273 -5.41 -13.92 13.31
CA PHE A 273 -5.98 -12.82 12.55
C PHE A 273 -7.41 -12.51 12.96
N ARG A 274 -8.24 -13.55 13.11
CA ARG A 274 -9.62 -13.40 13.59
C ARG A 274 -9.68 -12.77 14.99
N LYS A 275 -8.83 -13.21 15.91
CA LYS A 275 -8.76 -12.66 17.27
C LYS A 275 -8.26 -11.22 17.28
N ALA A 276 -7.33 -10.88 16.40
CA ALA A 276 -6.81 -9.52 16.27
C ALA A 276 -7.79 -8.56 15.57
N GLY A 277 -8.72 -9.08 14.77
CA GLY A 277 -9.60 -8.29 13.90
C GLY A 277 -8.97 -7.96 12.53
N ILE A 278 -7.93 -8.69 12.13
CA ILE A 278 -7.26 -8.53 10.84
C ILE A 278 -8.09 -9.23 9.76
N VAL A 279 -8.40 -8.54 8.67
CA VAL A 279 -9.03 -9.12 7.49
C VAL A 279 -8.00 -9.93 6.72
N ARG A 280 -8.23 -11.21 6.58
CA ARG A 280 -7.35 -12.11 5.85
C ARG A 280 -7.65 -12.05 4.35
N CYS A 281 -6.61 -11.87 3.55
CA CYS A 281 -6.64 -11.89 2.09
C CYS A 281 -5.77 -13.03 1.55
N PHE A 282 -6.14 -13.57 0.37
CA PHE A 282 -5.46 -14.72 -0.24
C PHE A 282 -4.77 -14.39 -1.57
N SER A 283 -4.97 -13.17 -2.07
CA SER A 283 -4.32 -12.68 -3.29
C SER A 283 -3.96 -11.19 -3.19
N ARG A 284 -3.02 -10.74 -4.03
CA ARG A 284 -2.67 -9.32 -4.12
C ARG A 284 -3.88 -8.47 -4.56
N GLU A 285 -4.70 -9.00 -5.46
CA GLU A 285 -5.90 -8.31 -5.95
C GLU A 285 -6.91 -8.11 -4.84
N GLU A 286 -7.11 -9.13 -4.01
CA GLU A 286 -7.98 -9.04 -2.84
C GLU A 286 -7.42 -8.03 -1.82
N LEU A 287 -6.12 -8.12 -1.48
CA LEU A 287 -5.48 -7.20 -0.53
C LEU A 287 -5.61 -5.74 -0.98
N THR A 288 -5.29 -5.45 -2.25
CA THR A 288 -5.35 -4.09 -2.77
C THR A 288 -6.79 -3.58 -2.91
N THR A 289 -7.76 -4.45 -3.25
CA THR A 289 -9.18 -4.10 -3.28
C THR A 289 -9.71 -3.81 -1.87
N VAL A 290 -9.38 -4.64 -0.89
CA VAL A 290 -9.71 -4.38 0.52
C VAL A 290 -9.05 -3.08 1.00
N GLY A 291 -7.80 -2.82 0.58
CA GLY A 291 -7.12 -1.55 0.84
C GLY A 291 -7.91 -0.35 0.32
N CYS A 292 -8.37 -0.39 -0.92
CA CYS A 292 -9.21 0.67 -1.49
C CYS A 292 -10.51 0.86 -0.68
N ILE A 293 -11.21 -0.23 -0.33
CA ILE A 293 -12.42 -0.16 0.48
C ILE A 293 -12.15 0.45 1.86
N PHE A 294 -11.00 0.11 2.47
CA PHE A 294 -10.63 0.59 3.79
C PHE A 294 -10.32 2.10 3.82
N THR A 295 -9.94 2.71 2.70
CA THR A 295 -9.74 4.16 2.61
C THR A 295 -11.05 4.94 2.50
N LEU A 296 -12.17 4.26 2.21
CA LEU A 296 -13.48 4.88 2.11
C LEU A 296 -14.16 5.01 3.49
N PRO A 297 -15.11 5.94 3.65
CA PRO A 297 -15.92 6.04 4.85
C PRO A 297 -16.62 4.73 5.19
N ALA A 298 -16.81 4.44 6.47
CA ALA A 298 -17.55 3.26 6.91
C ALA A 298 -19.03 3.40 6.52
N LEU A 299 -19.58 2.34 5.90
CA LEU A 299 -21.00 2.25 5.64
C LEU A 299 -21.75 1.82 6.89
N SER A 300 -22.85 2.50 7.19
CA SER A 300 -23.72 2.15 8.32
C SER A 300 -24.90 1.26 7.95
N GLY A 301 -25.14 1.06 6.63
CA GLY A 301 -26.29 0.32 6.12
C GLY A 301 -25.90 -0.78 5.12
N LYS A 302 -26.94 -1.46 4.58
CA LYS A 302 -26.78 -2.59 3.66
C LYS A 302 -27.56 -2.44 2.36
N ASN A 303 -28.25 -1.33 2.16
CA ASN A 303 -29.13 -1.10 1.02
C ASN A 303 -28.46 -0.23 -0.03
N PHE A 304 -28.31 -0.77 -1.23
CA PHE A 304 -27.60 -0.11 -2.31
C PHE A 304 -28.52 0.21 -3.49
N ALA A 305 -28.36 1.42 -4.04
CA ALA A 305 -28.82 1.70 -5.38
C ALA A 305 -27.70 1.41 -6.39
N ILE A 306 -28.09 0.93 -7.56
CA ILE A 306 -27.19 0.74 -8.70
C ILE A 306 -27.69 1.64 -9.82
N VAL A 307 -26.87 2.58 -10.28
CA VAL A 307 -27.09 3.39 -11.46
C VAL A 307 -26.17 2.90 -12.56
N THR A 308 -26.71 2.57 -13.72
CA THR A 308 -25.93 2.01 -14.82
C THR A 308 -26.44 2.51 -16.17
N HIS A 309 -25.56 2.50 -17.18
CA HIS A 309 -25.94 2.68 -18.59
C HIS A 309 -25.98 1.34 -19.34
N ALA A 310 -25.75 0.22 -18.62
CA ALA A 310 -25.67 -1.11 -19.17
C ALA A 310 -26.29 -2.15 -18.23
N GLY A 311 -27.40 -2.74 -18.63
CA GLY A 311 -28.19 -3.67 -17.78
C GLY A 311 -27.42 -4.90 -17.32
N GLY A 312 -26.62 -5.54 -18.21
CA GLY A 312 -25.86 -6.75 -17.88
C GLY A 312 -24.94 -6.63 -16.66
N PRO A 313 -24.01 -5.67 -16.63
CA PRO A 313 -23.18 -5.38 -15.46
C PRO A 313 -23.99 -5.06 -14.19
N GLY A 314 -25.12 -4.36 -14.33
CA GLY A 314 -26.04 -4.09 -13.22
C GLY A 314 -26.59 -5.37 -12.58
N VAL A 315 -27.02 -6.32 -13.40
CA VAL A 315 -27.49 -7.64 -12.92
C VAL A 315 -26.36 -8.41 -12.22
N MET A 316 -25.16 -8.45 -12.82
CA MET A 316 -24.01 -9.15 -12.21
C MET A 316 -23.66 -8.55 -10.84
N LEU A 317 -23.67 -7.22 -10.70
CA LEU A 317 -23.40 -6.57 -9.43
C LEU A 317 -24.51 -6.85 -8.40
N THR A 318 -25.79 -6.83 -8.81
CA THR A 318 -26.93 -7.19 -7.95
C THR A 318 -26.75 -8.59 -7.36
N ASP A 319 -26.40 -9.57 -8.20
CA ASP A 319 -26.13 -10.93 -7.77
C ASP A 319 -24.96 -11.02 -6.78
N ALA A 320 -23.88 -10.30 -7.05
CA ALA A 320 -22.71 -10.28 -6.18
C ALA A 320 -23.02 -9.67 -4.80
N LEU A 321 -23.71 -8.54 -4.77
CA LEU A 321 -24.15 -7.87 -3.54
C LEU A 321 -25.07 -8.77 -2.72
N SER A 322 -26.06 -9.36 -3.35
CA SER A 322 -27.04 -10.25 -2.68
C SER A 322 -26.37 -11.50 -2.10
N LYS A 323 -25.44 -12.11 -2.83
CA LYS A 323 -24.62 -13.24 -2.32
C LYS A 323 -23.71 -12.83 -1.17
N GLY A 324 -23.27 -11.58 -1.15
CA GLY A 324 -22.48 -10.98 -0.06
C GLY A 324 -23.31 -10.53 1.16
N GLY A 325 -24.65 -10.75 1.16
CA GLY A 325 -25.54 -10.34 2.25
C GLY A 325 -25.86 -8.84 2.28
N LEU A 326 -25.71 -8.16 1.14
CA LEU A 326 -26.12 -6.79 0.91
C LEU A 326 -27.43 -6.76 0.10
N ASN A 327 -28.18 -5.67 0.21
CA ASN A 327 -29.49 -5.56 -0.42
C ASN A 327 -29.45 -4.58 -1.61
N VAL A 328 -30.20 -4.92 -2.65
CA VAL A 328 -30.54 -4.02 -3.75
C VAL A 328 -32.07 -3.90 -3.75
N PRO A 329 -32.63 -3.03 -2.86
CA PRO A 329 -34.07 -2.98 -2.67
C PRO A 329 -34.77 -2.46 -3.93
N LYS A 330 -35.99 -3.01 -4.20
CA LYS A 330 -36.85 -2.50 -5.26
C LYS A 330 -37.30 -1.08 -4.90
N LEU A 331 -37.10 -0.13 -5.80
CA LEU A 331 -37.61 1.23 -5.65
C LEU A 331 -39.05 1.30 -6.14
N GLU A 332 -39.92 1.93 -5.35
CA GLU A 332 -41.35 2.07 -5.63
C GLU A 332 -41.87 3.47 -5.22
N GLY A 333 -43.05 3.82 -5.68
CA GLY A 333 -43.75 5.06 -5.32
C GLY A 333 -43.55 6.21 -6.29
N GLU A 334 -44.11 7.36 -5.94
CA GLU A 334 -44.19 8.55 -6.79
C GLU A 334 -42.82 9.03 -7.30
N ALA A 335 -41.77 8.94 -6.46
CA ALA A 335 -40.42 9.32 -6.85
C ALA A 335 -39.86 8.50 -8.02
N VAL A 336 -40.27 7.22 -8.14
CA VAL A 336 -39.88 6.34 -9.25
C VAL A 336 -40.58 6.80 -10.54
N ASP A 337 -41.87 7.15 -10.48
CA ASP A 337 -42.62 7.63 -11.63
C ASP A 337 -42.10 9.00 -12.11
N GLU A 338 -41.75 9.88 -11.17
CA GLU A 338 -41.09 11.14 -11.47
C GLU A 338 -39.73 10.94 -12.15
N LEU A 339 -38.89 10.05 -11.61
CA LEU A 339 -37.57 9.73 -12.19
C LEU A 339 -37.74 9.19 -13.60
N LYS A 340 -38.69 8.26 -13.81
CA LYS A 340 -38.97 7.68 -15.11
C LYS A 340 -39.32 8.73 -16.16
N SER A 341 -40.07 9.75 -15.76
CA SER A 341 -40.46 10.88 -16.69
C SER A 341 -39.29 11.73 -17.16
N LYS A 342 -38.16 11.67 -16.43
CA LYS A 342 -36.94 12.48 -16.72
C LYS A 342 -35.88 11.71 -17.49
N LEU A 343 -36.07 10.40 -17.64
CA LEU A 343 -35.16 9.53 -18.39
C LEU A 343 -35.73 9.21 -19.77
N PHE A 344 -34.89 8.66 -20.66
CA PHE A 344 -35.37 8.22 -21.96
C PHE A 344 -36.40 7.09 -21.86
N PRO A 345 -37.36 7.05 -22.80
CA PRO A 345 -38.27 5.91 -22.91
C PRO A 345 -37.52 4.58 -23.02
N GLY A 346 -37.88 3.61 -22.18
CA GLY A 346 -37.18 2.32 -22.09
C GLY A 346 -36.18 2.20 -20.94
N ALA A 347 -35.84 3.31 -20.27
CA ALA A 347 -35.03 3.27 -19.03
C ALA A 347 -35.74 2.45 -17.93
N ALA A 348 -34.98 1.69 -17.16
CA ALA A 348 -35.47 0.98 -15.98
C ALA A 348 -35.18 1.80 -14.71
N VAL A 349 -36.14 1.90 -13.80
CA VAL A 349 -36.02 2.76 -12.60
C VAL A 349 -36.30 2.03 -11.28
N SER A 350 -36.41 0.70 -11.32
CA SER A 350 -36.78 -0.09 -10.14
C SER A 350 -35.61 -0.62 -9.31
N ASN A 351 -34.40 -0.23 -9.61
CA ASN A 351 -33.12 -0.71 -9.05
C ASN A 351 -32.76 -2.14 -9.52
N PRO A 352 -31.72 -2.30 -10.36
CA PRO A 352 -30.85 -1.24 -10.90
C PRO A 352 -31.60 -0.17 -11.73
N ILE A 353 -31.16 1.09 -11.61
CA ILE A 353 -31.59 2.19 -12.48
C ILE A 353 -30.73 2.14 -13.74
N ASP A 354 -31.33 1.70 -14.86
CA ASP A 354 -30.64 1.61 -16.16
C ASP A 354 -31.06 2.81 -17.03
N ILE A 355 -30.15 3.76 -17.19
CA ILE A 355 -30.37 4.97 -18.00
C ILE A 355 -30.14 4.72 -19.50
N LEU A 356 -29.86 3.50 -19.91
CA LEU A 356 -29.51 3.06 -21.26
C LEU A 356 -28.13 3.55 -21.76
N ALA A 357 -27.60 2.90 -22.79
CA ALA A 357 -26.33 3.29 -23.40
C ALA A 357 -26.35 4.67 -24.06
N THR A 358 -27.53 5.18 -24.35
CA THR A 358 -27.79 6.53 -24.92
C THR A 358 -28.08 7.57 -23.84
N GLY A 359 -28.09 7.17 -22.56
CA GLY A 359 -28.32 8.08 -21.44
C GLY A 359 -27.32 9.22 -21.41
N THR A 360 -27.80 10.43 -21.13
CA THR A 360 -26.96 11.63 -21.12
C THR A 360 -26.26 11.82 -19.77
N PRO A 361 -25.16 12.59 -19.70
CA PRO A 361 -24.53 12.98 -18.43
C PRO A 361 -25.52 13.65 -17.46
N GLU A 362 -26.46 14.43 -17.98
CA GLU A 362 -27.53 15.06 -17.18
C GLU A 362 -28.44 14.00 -16.56
N GLN A 363 -28.87 13.00 -17.33
CA GLN A 363 -29.69 11.90 -16.82
C GLN A 363 -28.98 11.04 -15.78
N LEU A 364 -27.66 10.85 -15.92
CA LEU A 364 -26.81 10.23 -14.89
C LEU A 364 -26.88 11.04 -13.59
N GLY A 365 -26.69 12.35 -13.68
CA GLY A 365 -26.77 13.24 -12.52
C GLY A 365 -28.15 13.21 -11.86
N ILE A 366 -29.23 13.24 -12.63
CA ILE A 366 -30.61 13.13 -12.14
C ILE A 366 -30.83 11.80 -11.41
N ALA A 367 -30.39 10.67 -11.97
CA ALA A 367 -30.56 9.36 -11.33
C ALA A 367 -29.82 9.30 -9.98
N ILE A 368 -28.60 9.84 -9.90
CA ILE A 368 -27.83 9.92 -8.65
C ILE A 368 -28.56 10.83 -7.64
N ASP A 369 -29.08 11.99 -8.06
CA ASP A 369 -29.79 12.90 -7.17
C ASP A 369 -31.06 12.30 -6.58
N TYR A 370 -31.76 11.47 -7.33
CA TYR A 370 -32.91 10.72 -6.80
C TYR A 370 -32.49 9.70 -5.77
N CYS A 371 -31.40 8.97 -6.01
CA CYS A 371 -30.82 8.04 -5.02
C CYS A 371 -30.36 8.75 -3.75
N GLU A 372 -29.81 9.96 -3.87
CA GLU A 372 -29.36 10.76 -2.73
C GLU A 372 -30.54 11.30 -1.92
N ASN A 373 -31.56 11.89 -2.58
CA ASN A 373 -32.50 12.80 -1.93
C ASN A 373 -33.94 12.28 -1.83
N ARG A 374 -34.31 11.22 -2.59
CA ARG A 374 -35.71 10.78 -2.72
C ARG A 374 -35.92 9.31 -2.31
N PHE A 375 -34.85 8.53 -2.16
CA PHE A 375 -34.91 7.14 -1.73
C PHE A 375 -34.21 7.00 -0.38
N ASP A 376 -34.94 7.25 0.71
CA ASP A 376 -34.42 7.31 2.07
C ASP A 376 -33.81 5.98 2.54
N ASP A 377 -34.33 4.84 2.04
CA ASP A 377 -33.87 3.50 2.39
C ASP A 377 -32.52 3.13 1.74
N ILE A 378 -31.96 3.96 0.87
CA ILE A 378 -30.67 3.73 0.23
C ILE A 378 -29.54 4.28 1.08
N ASP A 379 -28.56 3.44 1.40
CA ASP A 379 -27.38 3.81 2.20
C ASP A 379 -26.19 4.23 1.35
N ALA A 380 -26.05 3.69 0.12
CA ALA A 380 -24.97 4.05 -0.80
C ALA A 380 -25.33 3.74 -2.26
N ILE A 381 -24.56 4.28 -3.19
CA ILE A 381 -24.84 4.24 -4.61
C ILE A 381 -23.65 3.64 -5.36
N PHE A 382 -23.89 2.57 -6.13
CA PHE A 382 -22.95 2.11 -7.14
C PHE A 382 -23.27 2.77 -8.48
N VAL A 383 -22.25 3.29 -9.14
CA VAL A 383 -22.39 3.86 -10.50
C VAL A 383 -21.53 3.05 -11.46
N ILE A 384 -22.15 2.29 -12.34
CA ILE A 384 -21.48 1.54 -13.39
C ILE A 384 -21.50 2.37 -14.66
N PHE A 385 -20.36 2.85 -15.09
CA PHE A 385 -20.24 3.65 -16.30
C PHE A 385 -19.02 3.22 -17.13
N GLY A 386 -19.28 2.54 -18.22
CA GLY A 386 -18.25 2.06 -19.16
C GLY A 386 -18.11 2.99 -20.38
N THR A 387 -17.40 2.49 -21.40
CA THR A 387 -17.22 3.17 -22.69
C THR A 387 -18.22 2.63 -23.71
N PRO A 388 -19.38 3.27 -23.92
CA PRO A 388 -20.34 2.81 -24.92
C PRO A 388 -19.85 3.03 -26.37
N GLY A 389 -18.74 3.78 -26.56
CA GLY A 389 -18.18 4.07 -27.88
C GLY A 389 -19.02 5.02 -28.76
N LEU A 390 -20.13 5.53 -28.24
CA LEU A 390 -21.09 6.36 -28.99
C LEU A 390 -21.00 7.86 -28.64
N VAL A 391 -20.44 8.17 -27.45
CA VAL A 391 -20.36 9.55 -26.93
C VAL A 391 -19.03 9.74 -26.20
N THR A 392 -18.60 10.99 -26.10
CA THR A 392 -17.45 11.35 -25.26
C THR A 392 -17.81 11.19 -23.79
N LEU A 393 -16.95 10.54 -23.03
CA LEU A 393 -17.20 10.20 -21.62
C LEU A 393 -16.88 11.34 -20.67
N TYR A 394 -16.14 12.35 -21.13
CA TYR A 394 -15.60 13.41 -20.30
C TYR A 394 -16.69 14.12 -19.48
N GLU A 395 -17.81 14.46 -20.10
CA GLU A 395 -18.92 15.13 -19.41
C GLU A 395 -19.58 14.23 -18.37
N ALA A 396 -19.76 12.93 -18.66
CA ALA A 396 -20.34 11.98 -17.71
C ALA A 396 -19.43 11.78 -16.50
N TYR A 397 -18.10 11.70 -16.72
CA TYR A 397 -17.14 11.60 -15.63
C TYR A 397 -17.05 12.87 -14.79
N ASN A 398 -17.16 14.03 -15.40
CA ASN A 398 -17.26 15.31 -14.66
C ASN A 398 -18.50 15.36 -13.77
N VAL A 399 -19.65 14.92 -14.28
CA VAL A 399 -20.88 14.81 -13.48
C VAL A 399 -20.69 13.84 -12.33
N LEU A 400 -20.12 12.66 -12.60
CA LEU A 400 -19.85 11.66 -11.57
C LEU A 400 -18.90 12.18 -10.49
N HIS A 401 -17.78 12.82 -10.87
CA HIS A 401 -16.85 13.43 -9.93
C HIS A 401 -17.56 14.47 -9.05
N LYS A 402 -18.31 15.38 -9.67
CA LYS A 402 -19.08 16.40 -8.94
C LYS A 402 -20.02 15.75 -7.92
N LYS A 403 -20.76 14.71 -8.32
CA LYS A 403 -21.70 14.00 -7.44
C LYS A 403 -20.98 13.26 -6.29
N ILE A 404 -19.80 12.67 -6.54
CA ILE A 404 -18.99 12.07 -5.49
C ILE A 404 -18.61 13.09 -4.41
N MET A 405 -18.30 14.32 -4.82
CA MET A 405 -17.92 15.40 -3.89
C MET A 405 -19.10 16.04 -3.17
N GLU A 406 -20.31 16.05 -3.75
CA GLU A 406 -21.48 16.75 -3.23
C GLU A 406 -22.42 15.86 -2.41
N CYS A 407 -22.56 14.56 -2.75
CA CYS A 407 -23.49 13.64 -2.09
C CYS A 407 -23.00 13.25 -0.70
N LYS A 408 -23.95 13.07 0.22
CA LYS A 408 -23.70 12.56 1.58
C LYS A 408 -23.62 11.04 1.58
N LYS A 409 -24.45 10.39 0.76
CA LYS A 409 -24.39 8.93 0.57
C LYS A 409 -23.13 8.59 -0.24
N PRO A 410 -22.31 7.63 0.21
CA PRO A 410 -21.13 7.21 -0.54
C PRO A 410 -21.46 6.73 -1.94
N ILE A 411 -20.69 7.19 -2.92
CA ILE A 411 -20.80 6.75 -4.31
C ILE A 411 -19.57 5.90 -4.65
N PHE A 412 -19.81 4.72 -5.18
CA PHE A 412 -18.76 3.77 -5.60
C PHE A 412 -18.77 3.67 -7.13
N PRO A 413 -17.85 4.36 -7.83
CA PRO A 413 -17.76 4.27 -9.28
C PRO A 413 -17.15 2.92 -9.69
N ILE A 414 -17.78 2.28 -10.67
CA ILE A 414 -17.27 1.09 -11.36
C ILE A 414 -17.01 1.50 -12.80
N LEU A 415 -15.75 1.76 -13.09
CA LEU A 415 -15.27 2.30 -14.35
C LEU A 415 -14.49 1.23 -15.13
N PRO A 416 -14.31 1.38 -16.45
CA PRO A 416 -13.47 0.48 -17.22
C PRO A 416 -12.01 0.59 -16.82
N SER A 417 -11.21 -0.42 -17.19
CA SER A 417 -9.77 -0.42 -16.96
C SER A 417 -9.09 0.82 -17.58
N GLN A 418 -8.09 1.37 -16.90
CA GLN A 418 -7.26 2.47 -17.42
C GLN A 418 -6.62 2.14 -18.77
N HIS A 419 -6.40 0.84 -19.09
CA HIS A 419 -5.82 0.41 -20.37
C HIS A 419 -6.80 0.43 -21.55
N THR A 420 -8.10 0.38 -21.26
CA THR A 420 -9.17 0.35 -22.28
C THR A 420 -10.03 1.62 -22.27
N ALA A 421 -9.89 2.45 -21.24
CA ALA A 421 -10.53 3.75 -21.16
C ALA A 421 -9.68 4.81 -21.86
N GLY A 422 -10.34 5.87 -22.33
CA GLY A 422 -9.65 7.07 -22.79
C GLY A 422 -8.83 7.77 -21.70
N PRO A 423 -8.17 8.87 -22.01
CA PRO A 423 -7.35 9.64 -21.05
C PRO A 423 -8.16 10.21 -19.87
N GLU A 424 -9.49 10.22 -19.97
CA GLU A 424 -10.41 10.80 -18.99
C GLU A 424 -10.42 10.02 -17.64
N VAL A 425 -10.27 8.68 -17.68
CA VAL A 425 -10.29 7.87 -16.45
C VAL A 425 -9.09 8.16 -15.55
N PRO A 426 -7.85 8.26 -16.04
CA PRO A 426 -6.72 8.70 -15.24
C PRO A 426 -6.89 10.09 -14.62
N GLU A 427 -7.59 10.99 -15.26
CA GLU A 427 -7.87 12.32 -14.71
C GLU A 427 -8.92 12.27 -13.58
N LEU A 428 -9.93 11.42 -13.70
CA LEU A 428 -10.93 11.20 -12.65
C LEU A 428 -10.33 10.55 -11.39
N LEU A 429 -9.30 9.72 -11.56
CA LEU A 429 -8.63 9.01 -10.46
C LEU A 429 -7.56 9.84 -9.73
N LYS A 430 -7.25 11.04 -10.21
CA LYS A 430 -6.38 12.02 -9.54
C LYS A 430 -7.16 12.85 -8.52
#